data_ed5caed1108e7ea2dfbc3669135a06db
#
_entry.id   ed5caed1108e7ea2dfbc3669135a06db
#
_cell.length_a   1.000
_cell.length_b   1.000
_cell.length_c   1.000
_cell.angle_alpha   90.00
_cell.angle_beta   90.00
_cell.angle_gamma   90.00
#
_symmetry.space_group_name_H-M   'P 1'
#
loop_
_entity.id
_entity.type
_entity.pdbx_description
1 polymer ?
#
loop_
_entity_poly.entity_id
_entity_poly.type
_entity_poly.pdbx_seq_one_letter_code
_entity_poly.pdbx_strand_id
1 'polypeptide(L)'
;MVYPGKKHKRYESPNHPWQQGRMNTEFELMKVYGLRNKKEVWKAESQLREYRSNAMKLLAQIASKKEVNLSTHLKKESLDILNRLIKYGILKNNSKIDDILGLKTENILERRLQTQVLKLGLSKTIKQARQFITHGHIAICGKKVTIPSVIVSVENEKNIDYYIKSPILDSNHKEHPNLKEKLYNNNETLKKINEQEKKNISKPLSSSKNNKNTKRR
;
A
#
# COMPACT_ATOMS: atom_id res chain seq x y z
N MET A 1 17.05 -14.67 37.59
CA MET A 1 16.20 -15.02 36.46
C MET A 1 15.58 -13.73 35.90
N VAL A 2 15.96 -13.33 34.70
CA VAL A 2 15.29 -12.19 34.03
C VAL A 2 14.04 -12.73 33.40
N TYR A 3 12.86 -12.30 33.84
CA TYR A 3 11.59 -12.62 33.22
C TYR A 3 11.60 -12.09 31.78
N PRO A 4 11.26 -12.90 30.76
CA PRO A 4 11.14 -12.41 29.40
C PRO A 4 10.03 -11.35 29.37
N GLY A 5 10.42 -10.12 29.07
CA GLY A 5 9.49 -9.00 29.04
C GLY A 5 8.30 -9.26 28.13
N LYS A 6 7.13 -8.74 28.48
CA LYS A 6 5.92 -8.85 27.67
C LYS A 6 6.16 -8.26 26.29
N LYS A 7 5.87 -9.00 25.22
CA LYS A 7 6.01 -8.51 23.84
C LYS A 7 5.12 -7.28 23.62
N HIS A 8 5.74 -6.15 23.32
CA HIS A 8 5.00 -4.93 23.01
C HIS A 8 4.24 -5.05 21.67
N LYS A 9 3.07 -4.41 21.60
CA LYS A 9 2.31 -4.31 20.36
C LYS A 9 3.09 -3.47 19.34
N ARG A 10 3.18 -3.94 18.09
CA ARG A 10 3.80 -3.18 16.98
C ARG A 10 2.82 -2.22 16.31
N TYR A 11 1.77 -1.83 17.00
CA TYR A 11 0.76 -0.90 16.49
C TYR A 11 0.09 -0.19 17.65
N GLU A 12 -0.34 1.02 17.40
CA GLU A 12 -1.16 1.79 18.31
C GLU A 12 -2.64 1.57 17.97
N SER A 13 -3.44 1.33 19.00
CA SER A 13 -4.90 1.25 18.84
C SER A 13 -5.46 2.67 18.77
N PRO A 14 -6.49 2.95 17.97
CA PRO A 14 -7.11 4.26 17.95
C PRO A 14 -7.74 4.61 19.29
N ASN A 15 -7.61 5.87 19.71
CA ASN A 15 -8.20 6.37 20.97
C ASN A 15 -9.73 6.35 20.92
N HIS A 16 -10.32 6.66 19.76
CA HIS A 16 -11.77 6.66 19.54
C HIS A 16 -12.17 5.50 18.61
N PRO A 17 -12.51 4.30 19.15
CA PRO A 17 -12.74 3.11 18.33
C PRO A 17 -13.93 3.25 17.39
N TRP A 18 -14.95 4.02 17.75
CA TRP A 18 -16.25 4.08 17.06
C TRP A 18 -16.41 5.28 16.09
N GLN A 19 -15.31 5.94 15.71
CA GLN A 19 -15.37 7.03 14.75
C GLN A 19 -15.69 6.50 13.35
N GLN A 20 -16.89 6.82 12.85
CA GLN A 20 -17.44 6.26 11.60
C GLN A 20 -16.57 6.60 10.37
N GLY A 21 -16.13 7.85 10.22
CA GLY A 21 -15.29 8.26 9.09
C GLY A 21 -14.03 7.41 8.97
N ARG A 22 -13.29 7.23 10.08
CA ARG A 22 -12.09 6.38 10.10
C ARG A 22 -12.43 4.91 9.84
N MET A 23 -13.54 4.41 10.39
CA MET A 23 -13.95 3.02 10.16
C MET A 23 -14.25 2.74 8.70
N ASN A 24 -14.83 3.69 7.98
CA ASN A 24 -15.11 3.57 6.55
C ASN A 24 -13.80 3.54 5.73
N THR A 25 -12.87 4.46 6.00
CA THR A 25 -11.56 4.45 5.31
C THR A 25 -10.76 3.19 5.59
N GLU A 26 -10.73 2.70 6.85
CA GLU A 26 -10.11 1.43 7.20
C GLU A 26 -10.75 0.26 6.45
N PHE A 27 -12.08 0.26 6.32
CA PHE A 27 -12.83 -0.80 5.61
C PHE A 27 -12.51 -0.79 4.11
N GLU A 28 -12.45 0.37 3.48
CA GLU A 28 -12.05 0.54 2.08
C GLU A 28 -10.63 0.00 1.85
N LEU A 29 -9.68 0.40 2.70
CA LEU A 29 -8.31 -0.13 2.62
C LEU A 29 -8.27 -1.66 2.79
N MET A 30 -9.06 -2.20 3.71
CA MET A 30 -9.15 -3.66 3.91
C MET A 30 -9.68 -4.36 2.66
N LYS A 31 -10.68 -3.79 1.99
CA LYS A 31 -11.28 -4.33 0.78
C LYS A 31 -10.30 -4.28 -0.40
N VAL A 32 -9.67 -3.13 -0.62
CA VAL A 32 -8.73 -2.90 -1.74
C VAL A 32 -7.49 -3.79 -1.60
N TYR A 33 -6.86 -3.82 -0.43
CA TYR A 33 -5.61 -4.56 -0.20
C TYR A 33 -5.83 -5.98 0.34
N GLY A 34 -7.06 -6.45 0.45
CA GLY A 34 -7.39 -7.82 0.90
C GLY A 34 -6.85 -8.14 2.29
N LEU A 35 -6.89 -7.17 3.20
CA LEU A 35 -6.40 -7.35 4.57
C LEU A 35 -7.38 -8.18 5.39
N ARG A 36 -6.86 -9.02 6.30
CA ARG A 36 -7.70 -9.88 7.15
C ARG A 36 -8.32 -9.12 8.32
N ASN A 37 -7.55 -8.21 8.92
CA ASN A 37 -7.93 -7.52 10.15
C ASN A 37 -7.54 -6.04 10.07
N LYS A 38 -8.30 -5.17 10.75
CA LYS A 38 -7.95 -3.75 10.95
C LYS A 38 -6.56 -3.55 11.58
N LYS A 39 -6.09 -4.50 12.38
CA LYS A 39 -4.73 -4.48 12.94
C LYS A 39 -3.62 -4.42 11.90
N GLU A 40 -3.86 -4.91 10.69
CA GLU A 40 -2.87 -4.81 9.59
C GLU A 40 -2.78 -3.37 9.07
N VAL A 41 -3.91 -2.65 9.01
CA VAL A 41 -3.95 -1.21 8.69
C VAL A 41 -3.20 -0.43 9.77
N TRP A 42 -3.54 -0.64 11.05
CA TRP A 42 -2.90 0.06 12.17
C TRP A 42 -1.38 -0.19 12.27
N LYS A 43 -0.91 -1.36 11.84
CA LYS A 43 0.54 -1.63 11.75
C LYS A 43 1.20 -0.76 10.67
N ALA A 44 0.56 -0.62 9.50
CA ALA A 44 1.07 0.24 8.43
C ALA A 44 1.03 1.71 8.84
N GLU A 45 -0.04 2.16 9.50
CA GLU A 45 -0.16 3.51 10.05
C GLU A 45 0.92 3.80 11.11
N SER A 46 1.14 2.86 12.04
CA SER A 46 2.16 3.03 13.08
C SER A 46 3.57 3.09 12.48
N GLN A 47 3.85 2.28 11.48
CA GLN A 47 5.11 2.31 10.74
C GLN A 47 5.29 3.65 10.01
N LEU A 48 4.25 4.16 9.36
CA LEU A 48 4.27 5.47 8.71
C LEU A 48 4.48 6.60 9.72
N ARG A 49 3.81 6.53 10.88
CA ARG A 49 3.97 7.50 11.96
C ARG A 49 5.42 7.53 12.48
N GLU A 50 6.05 6.38 12.61
CA GLU A 50 7.46 6.27 12.99
C GLU A 50 8.37 6.95 11.97
N TYR A 51 8.19 6.69 10.67
CA TYR A 51 8.96 7.37 9.62
C TYR A 51 8.75 8.89 9.64
N ARG A 52 7.50 9.36 9.76
CA ARG A 52 7.21 10.79 9.85
C ARG A 52 7.80 11.44 11.10
N SER A 53 7.70 10.76 12.25
CA SER A 53 8.27 11.27 13.51
C SER A 53 9.78 11.41 13.40
N ASN A 54 10.46 10.43 12.81
CA ASN A 54 11.91 10.49 12.62
C ASN A 54 12.29 11.60 11.63
N ALA A 55 11.55 11.75 10.52
CA ALA A 55 11.76 12.84 9.56
C ALA A 55 11.57 14.22 10.21
N MET A 56 10.50 14.41 11.00
CA MET A 56 10.25 15.66 11.73
C MET A 56 11.39 16.02 12.71
N LYS A 57 11.90 15.03 13.44
CA LYS A 57 13.03 15.22 14.37
C LYS A 57 14.29 15.66 13.61
N LEU A 58 14.58 15.02 12.48
CA LEU A 58 15.72 15.39 11.63
C LEU A 58 15.57 16.79 11.05
N LEU A 59 14.39 17.13 10.51
CA LEU A 59 14.11 18.46 9.98
C LEU A 59 14.26 19.56 11.05
N ALA A 60 13.75 19.31 12.27
CA ALA A 60 13.92 20.24 13.40
C ALA A 60 15.39 20.45 13.77
N GLN A 61 16.21 19.38 13.75
CA GLN A 61 17.64 19.47 14.03
C GLN A 61 18.42 20.16 12.90
N ILE A 62 18.01 19.97 11.66
CA ILE A 62 18.58 20.64 10.49
C ILE A 62 18.25 22.13 10.55
N ALA A 63 16.99 22.49 10.84
CA ALA A 63 16.55 23.87 10.95
C ALA A 63 17.20 24.64 12.13
N SER A 64 17.49 23.94 13.24
CA SER A 64 18.15 24.56 14.41
C SER A 64 19.64 24.82 14.22
N LYS A 65 20.29 24.12 13.28
CA LYS A 65 21.72 24.26 12.98
C LYS A 65 21.86 24.96 11.63
N LYS A 66 22.61 26.08 11.60
CA LYS A 66 22.97 26.71 10.31
C LYS A 66 23.65 25.67 9.42
N GLU A 67 23.31 25.65 8.13
CA GLU A 67 23.73 24.62 7.14
C GLU A 67 25.23 24.27 7.15
N VAL A 68 26.07 25.26 7.50
CA VAL A 68 27.54 25.12 7.52
C VAL A 68 28.02 24.11 8.57
N ASN A 69 27.27 23.88 9.67
CA ASN A 69 27.66 23.03 10.80
C ASN A 69 26.80 21.76 10.94
N LEU A 70 26.23 21.27 9.84
CA LEU A 70 25.46 20.04 9.89
C LEU A 70 26.36 18.87 10.27
N SER A 71 26.09 18.26 11.42
CA SER A 71 26.82 17.08 11.89
C SER A 71 26.80 15.97 10.82
N THR A 72 27.96 15.37 10.57
CA THR A 72 28.10 14.22 9.66
C THR A 72 27.16 13.08 10.02
N HIS A 73 26.84 12.93 11.32
CA HIS A 73 25.87 11.95 11.83
C HIS A 73 24.44 12.22 11.30
N LEU A 74 23.98 13.46 11.37
CA LEU A 74 22.63 13.82 10.89
C LEU A 74 22.48 13.60 9.38
N LYS A 75 23.55 13.91 8.61
CA LYS A 75 23.56 13.62 7.17
C LYS A 75 23.46 12.12 6.88
N LYS A 76 24.22 11.28 7.62
CA LYS A 76 24.15 9.82 7.48
C LYS A 76 22.76 9.30 7.84
N GLU A 77 22.22 9.69 8.98
CA GLU A 77 20.90 9.24 9.45
C GLU A 77 19.78 9.60 8.45
N SER A 78 19.83 10.82 7.89
CA SER A 78 18.90 11.26 6.87
C SER A 78 18.99 10.42 5.58
N LEU A 79 20.22 10.14 5.13
CA LEU A 79 20.46 9.31 3.95
C LEU A 79 20.05 7.86 4.19
N ASP A 80 20.29 7.30 5.36
CA ASP A 80 19.93 5.93 5.70
C ASP A 80 18.41 5.72 5.66
N ILE A 81 17.63 6.69 6.17
CA ILE A 81 16.17 6.64 6.10
C ILE A 81 15.69 6.75 4.65
N LEU A 82 16.22 7.70 3.87
CA LEU A 82 15.88 7.86 2.47
C LEU A 82 16.23 6.62 1.65
N ASN A 83 17.46 6.11 1.79
CA ASN A 83 17.92 4.92 1.09
C ASN A 83 17.05 3.68 1.41
N ARG A 84 16.63 3.54 2.67
CA ARG A 84 15.70 2.46 3.07
C ARG A 84 14.36 2.58 2.36
N LEU A 85 13.76 3.78 2.29
CA LEU A 85 12.47 4.00 1.64
C LEU A 85 12.56 3.90 0.11
N ILE A 86 13.66 4.33 -0.48
CA ILE A 86 13.97 4.15 -1.91
C ILE A 86 14.15 2.67 -2.23
N LYS A 87 14.90 1.94 -1.42
CA LYS A 87 15.10 0.48 -1.58
C LYS A 87 13.78 -0.27 -1.60
N TYR A 88 12.81 0.14 -0.78
CA TYR A 88 11.47 -0.44 -0.80
C TYR A 88 10.57 0.15 -1.89
N GLY A 89 11.02 1.13 -2.67
CA GLY A 89 10.25 1.77 -3.73
C GLY A 89 9.04 2.55 -3.21
N ILE A 90 9.09 3.03 -1.97
CA ILE A 90 8.07 3.90 -1.37
C ILE A 90 8.32 5.34 -1.82
N LEU A 91 9.59 5.72 -1.94
CA LEU A 91 10.04 7.02 -2.45
C LEU A 91 10.81 6.85 -3.77
N LYS A 92 10.87 7.92 -4.56
CA LYS A 92 11.68 8.03 -5.78
C LYS A 92 13.14 8.35 -5.43
N ASN A 93 14.07 8.04 -6.35
CA ASN A 93 15.51 8.23 -6.11
C ASN A 93 15.94 9.69 -5.77
N ASN A 94 15.18 10.69 -6.21
CA ASN A 94 15.50 12.11 -5.99
C ASN A 94 14.64 12.76 -4.89
N SER A 95 14.03 11.96 -4.01
CA SER A 95 13.17 12.45 -2.95
C SER A 95 13.95 13.09 -1.81
N LYS A 96 13.36 14.14 -1.19
CA LYS A 96 13.86 14.82 0.00
C LYS A 96 13.21 14.27 1.26
N ILE A 97 13.74 14.66 2.43
CA ILE A 97 13.17 14.26 3.74
C ILE A 97 11.72 14.77 3.87
N ASP A 98 11.42 15.94 3.31
CA ASP A 98 10.06 16.52 3.34
C ASP A 98 9.03 15.62 2.67
N ASP A 99 9.41 14.89 1.62
CA ASP A 99 8.52 13.98 0.90
C ASP A 99 8.02 12.81 1.79
N ILE A 100 8.77 12.48 2.85
CA ILE A 100 8.37 11.45 3.83
C ILE A 100 7.09 11.88 4.57
N LEU A 101 6.92 13.19 4.81
CA LEU A 101 5.73 13.71 5.50
C LEU A 101 4.46 13.55 4.64
N GLY A 102 4.60 13.59 3.32
CA GLY A 102 3.51 13.42 2.35
C GLY A 102 3.09 11.96 2.12
N LEU A 103 3.84 10.96 2.60
CA LEU A 103 3.51 9.55 2.40
C LEU A 103 2.16 9.19 3.04
N LYS A 104 1.40 8.32 2.37
CA LYS A 104 0.14 7.75 2.85
C LYS A 104 0.32 6.28 3.25
N THR A 105 -0.62 5.74 4.02
CA THR A 105 -0.65 4.31 4.39
C THR A 105 -0.71 3.39 3.18
N GLU A 106 -1.35 3.83 2.11
CA GLU A 106 -1.45 3.15 0.82
C GLU A 106 -0.07 2.83 0.25
N ASN A 107 0.87 3.80 0.29
CA ASN A 107 2.23 3.62 -0.22
C ASN A 107 2.96 2.42 0.44
N ILE A 108 2.72 2.20 1.74
CA ILE A 108 3.28 1.05 2.47
C ILE A 108 2.55 -0.24 2.10
N LEU A 109 1.21 -0.19 2.01
CA LEU A 109 0.38 -1.36 1.68
C LEU A 109 0.62 -1.84 0.25
N GLU A 110 0.92 -0.94 -0.68
CA GLU A 110 1.28 -1.28 -2.05
C GLU A 110 2.57 -2.09 -2.18
N ARG A 111 3.52 -1.88 -1.27
CA ARG A 111 4.81 -2.59 -1.29
C ARG A 111 4.78 -3.96 -0.60
N ARG A 112 3.61 -4.39 -0.10
CA ARG A 112 3.46 -5.73 0.49
C ARG A 112 3.47 -6.82 -0.59
N LEU A 113 4.06 -7.97 -0.24
CA LEU A 113 4.15 -9.12 -1.14
C LEU A 113 2.78 -9.51 -1.72
N GLN A 114 1.72 -9.49 -0.91
CA GLN A 114 0.37 -9.80 -1.37
C GLN A 114 -0.09 -8.89 -2.51
N THR A 115 0.18 -7.60 -2.41
CA THR A 115 -0.17 -6.62 -3.44
C THR A 115 0.71 -6.78 -4.68
N GLN A 116 2.01 -7.05 -4.47
CA GLN A 116 2.96 -7.26 -5.58
C GLN A 116 2.62 -8.51 -6.40
N VAL A 117 2.26 -9.62 -5.75
CA VAL A 117 1.82 -10.86 -6.42
C VAL A 117 0.59 -10.60 -7.31
N LEU A 118 -0.36 -9.75 -6.87
CA LEU A 118 -1.48 -9.35 -7.69
C LEU A 118 -1.04 -8.45 -8.86
N LYS A 119 -0.18 -7.44 -8.60
CA LYS A 119 0.33 -6.51 -9.63
C LYS A 119 1.10 -7.25 -10.74
N LEU A 120 1.91 -8.23 -10.36
CA LEU A 120 2.65 -9.10 -11.30
C LEU A 120 1.76 -10.09 -12.06
N GLY A 121 0.48 -10.17 -11.71
CA GLY A 121 -0.44 -11.04 -12.40
C GLY A 121 -0.39 -12.52 -11.99
N LEU A 122 0.37 -12.88 -10.94
CA LEU A 122 0.46 -14.25 -10.43
C LEU A 122 -0.82 -14.73 -9.73
N SER A 123 -1.82 -13.87 -9.54
CA SER A 123 -3.13 -14.22 -8.97
C SER A 123 -4.24 -13.41 -9.61
N LYS A 124 -5.46 -13.98 -9.68
CA LYS A 124 -6.65 -13.31 -10.23
C LYS A 124 -7.22 -12.27 -9.26
N THR A 125 -7.14 -12.53 -7.97
CA THR A 125 -7.70 -11.66 -6.93
C THR A 125 -6.72 -11.47 -5.78
N ILE A 126 -6.87 -10.36 -5.04
CA ILE A 126 -6.03 -10.08 -3.88
C ILE A 126 -6.17 -11.13 -2.75
N LYS A 127 -7.36 -11.74 -2.63
CA LYS A 127 -7.62 -12.83 -1.66
C LYS A 127 -6.91 -14.12 -2.09
N GLN A 128 -6.93 -14.43 -3.38
CA GLN A 128 -6.20 -15.58 -3.96
C GLN A 128 -4.69 -15.38 -3.81
N ALA A 129 -4.16 -14.16 -4.03
CA ALA A 129 -2.75 -13.84 -3.76
C ALA A 129 -2.36 -14.21 -2.32
N ARG A 130 -3.19 -13.84 -1.35
CA ARG A 130 -2.96 -14.20 0.06
C ARG A 130 -2.95 -15.71 0.26
N GLN A 131 -3.88 -16.43 -0.35
CA GLN A 131 -3.95 -17.87 -0.27
C GLN A 131 -2.69 -18.52 -0.85
N PHE A 132 -2.25 -18.13 -2.01
CA PHE A 132 -1.03 -18.64 -2.64
C PHE A 132 0.21 -18.42 -1.79
N ILE A 133 0.34 -17.24 -1.18
CA ILE A 133 1.46 -16.94 -0.28
C ILE A 133 1.39 -17.82 0.98
N THR A 134 0.24 -17.88 1.66
CA THR A 134 0.11 -18.62 2.92
C THR A 134 0.29 -20.13 2.72
N HIS A 135 -0.12 -20.67 1.59
CA HIS A 135 0.08 -22.08 1.21
C HIS A 135 1.50 -22.35 0.69
N GLY A 136 2.28 -21.28 0.45
CA GLY A 136 3.69 -21.39 0.05
C GLY A 136 3.91 -21.74 -1.41
N HIS A 137 3.01 -21.28 -2.28
CA HIS A 137 3.14 -21.40 -3.72
C HIS A 137 4.00 -20.27 -4.33
N ILE A 138 4.32 -19.24 -3.56
CA ILE A 138 5.12 -18.08 -4.01
C ILE A 138 6.53 -18.16 -3.44
N ALA A 139 7.50 -17.80 -4.27
CA ALA A 139 8.91 -17.68 -3.92
C ALA A 139 9.44 -16.29 -4.28
N ILE A 140 10.45 -15.84 -3.54
CA ILE A 140 11.24 -14.64 -3.85
C ILE A 140 12.68 -15.11 -4.02
N CYS A 141 13.28 -14.85 -5.18
CA CYS A 141 14.63 -15.35 -5.52
C CYS A 141 14.76 -16.87 -5.27
N GLY A 142 13.76 -17.65 -5.65
CA GLY A 142 13.71 -19.11 -5.49
C GLY A 142 13.41 -19.59 -4.06
N LYS A 143 13.40 -18.72 -3.05
CA LYS A 143 13.10 -19.07 -1.67
C LYS A 143 11.61 -18.95 -1.39
N LYS A 144 10.99 -20.01 -0.88
CA LYS A 144 9.58 -20.05 -0.50
C LYS A 144 9.26 -19.01 0.58
N VAL A 145 8.22 -18.20 0.37
CA VAL A 145 7.73 -17.19 1.32
C VAL A 145 6.26 -17.45 1.64
N THR A 146 5.94 -17.49 2.96
CA THR A 146 4.58 -17.77 3.45
C THR A 146 3.92 -16.57 4.14
N ILE A 147 4.63 -15.44 4.26
CA ILE A 147 4.18 -14.26 5.00
C ILE A 147 3.69 -13.20 4.02
N PRO A 148 2.36 -12.91 3.94
CA PRO A 148 1.81 -11.95 2.98
C PRO A 148 2.15 -10.49 3.29
N SER A 149 2.55 -10.19 4.53
CA SER A 149 2.87 -8.82 4.99
C SER A 149 4.33 -8.39 4.75
N VAL A 150 5.15 -9.22 4.11
CA VAL A 150 6.53 -8.87 3.77
C VAL A 150 6.55 -7.67 2.83
N ILE A 151 7.38 -6.67 3.15
CA ILE A 151 7.64 -5.54 2.25
C ILE A 151 8.74 -5.97 1.29
N VAL A 152 8.44 -5.89 0.01
CA VAL A 152 9.36 -6.32 -1.06
C VAL A 152 10.23 -5.14 -1.50
N SER A 153 11.54 -5.37 -1.60
CA SER A 153 12.45 -4.39 -2.21
C SER A 153 12.27 -4.35 -3.73
N VAL A 154 12.62 -3.23 -4.33
CA VAL A 154 12.54 -3.03 -5.80
C VAL A 154 13.36 -4.07 -6.56
N GLU A 155 14.53 -4.44 -6.02
CA GLU A 155 15.40 -5.47 -6.60
C GLU A 155 14.74 -6.85 -6.63
N ASN A 156 14.05 -7.19 -5.53
CA ASN A 156 13.40 -8.50 -5.38
C ASN A 156 12.05 -8.60 -6.09
N GLU A 157 11.47 -7.47 -6.48
CA GLU A 157 10.17 -7.42 -7.17
C GLU A 157 10.19 -8.20 -8.49
N LYS A 158 11.29 -8.09 -9.24
CA LYS A 158 11.47 -8.80 -10.51
C LYS A 158 11.65 -10.32 -10.34
N ASN A 159 12.04 -10.77 -9.14
CA ASN A 159 12.37 -12.15 -8.84
C ASN A 159 11.26 -12.83 -8.02
N ILE A 160 10.02 -12.33 -8.10
CA ILE A 160 8.86 -12.94 -7.49
C ILE A 160 8.22 -13.88 -8.50
N ASP A 161 8.24 -15.18 -8.21
CA ASP A 161 7.69 -16.23 -9.05
C ASP A 161 7.00 -17.31 -8.24
N TYR A 162 6.40 -18.29 -8.95
CA TYR A 162 5.92 -19.50 -8.30
C TYR A 162 7.08 -20.33 -7.77
N TYR A 163 6.84 -20.97 -6.63
CA TYR A 163 7.82 -21.90 -6.07
C TYR A 163 7.93 -23.15 -6.96
N ILE A 164 9.15 -23.61 -7.23
CA ILE A 164 9.46 -24.71 -8.18
C ILE A 164 8.65 -25.99 -7.91
N LYS A 165 8.43 -26.32 -6.62
CA LYS A 165 7.63 -27.51 -6.21
C LYS A 165 6.14 -27.21 -6.09
N SER A 166 5.66 -26.10 -6.62
CA SER A 166 4.24 -25.76 -6.55
C SER A 166 3.48 -26.36 -7.74
N PRO A 167 2.35 -27.05 -7.53
CA PRO A 167 1.51 -27.55 -8.62
C PRO A 167 0.90 -26.42 -9.48
N ILE A 168 0.88 -25.18 -8.97
CA ILE A 168 0.36 -24.00 -9.68
C ILE A 168 1.33 -23.53 -10.77
N LEU A 169 2.58 -24.01 -10.76
CA LEU A 169 3.57 -23.69 -11.80
C LEU A 169 3.09 -24.20 -13.17
N ASP A 170 2.34 -25.31 -13.21
CA ASP A 170 1.79 -25.88 -14.43
C ASP A 170 0.73 -24.95 -15.02
N SER A 171 0.92 -24.52 -16.27
CA SER A 171 0.01 -23.61 -16.99
C SER A 171 -1.41 -24.18 -17.16
N ASN A 172 -1.57 -25.52 -17.10
CA ASN A 172 -2.85 -26.22 -17.19
C ASN A 172 -3.60 -26.28 -15.86
N HIS A 173 -3.00 -25.82 -14.76
CA HIS A 173 -3.67 -25.85 -13.47
C HIS A 173 -4.85 -24.86 -13.43
N LYS A 174 -6.01 -25.30 -12.92
CA LYS A 174 -7.27 -24.50 -12.89
C LYS A 174 -7.13 -23.12 -12.23
N GLU A 175 -6.28 -23.03 -11.24
CA GLU A 175 -6.03 -21.79 -10.48
C GLU A 175 -4.93 -20.91 -11.09
N HIS A 176 -4.24 -21.39 -12.15
CA HIS A 176 -3.22 -20.60 -12.82
C HIS A 176 -3.87 -19.38 -13.49
N PRO A 177 -3.43 -18.17 -13.22
CA PRO A 177 -3.97 -16.98 -13.87
C PRO A 177 -3.52 -16.93 -15.34
N ASN A 178 -4.47 -16.89 -16.28
CA ASN A 178 -4.17 -16.64 -17.66
C ASN A 178 -3.69 -15.19 -17.84
N LEU A 179 -2.38 -14.99 -18.03
CA LEU A 179 -1.76 -13.68 -18.17
C LEU A 179 -2.33 -12.87 -19.35
N LYS A 180 -2.76 -13.56 -20.43
CA LYS A 180 -3.35 -12.92 -21.62
C LYS A 180 -4.71 -12.28 -21.36
N GLU A 181 -5.57 -12.89 -20.56
CA GLU A 181 -6.89 -12.33 -20.21
C GLU A 181 -6.79 -11.06 -19.34
N LYS A 182 -5.75 -10.96 -18.50
CA LYS A 182 -5.59 -9.80 -17.61
C LYS A 182 -5.18 -8.53 -18.33
N LEU A 183 -4.30 -8.62 -19.31
CA LEU A 183 -3.91 -7.47 -20.12
C LEU A 183 -5.10 -6.95 -20.95
N TYR A 184 -5.98 -7.84 -21.38
CA TYR A 184 -7.20 -7.48 -22.11
C TYR A 184 -8.23 -6.83 -21.19
N ASN A 185 -8.53 -7.45 -20.05
CA ASN A 185 -9.52 -6.94 -19.09
C ASN A 185 -9.10 -5.63 -18.41
N ASN A 186 -7.81 -5.43 -18.13
CA ASN A 186 -7.31 -4.16 -17.60
C ASN A 186 -7.44 -3.03 -18.62
N ASN A 187 -7.20 -3.29 -19.90
CA ASN A 187 -7.37 -2.30 -20.96
C ASN A 187 -8.84 -1.97 -21.23
N GLU A 188 -9.75 -2.94 -21.10
CA GLU A 188 -11.19 -2.71 -21.22
C GLU A 188 -11.78 -1.97 -20.03
N THR A 189 -11.36 -2.31 -18.81
CA THR A 189 -11.81 -1.59 -17.60
C THR A 189 -11.32 -0.16 -17.59
N LEU A 190 -10.07 0.10 -17.98
CA LEU A 190 -9.54 1.46 -18.14
C LEU A 190 -10.27 2.25 -19.23
N LYS A 191 -10.61 1.61 -20.36
CA LYS A 191 -11.42 2.24 -21.41
C LYS A 191 -12.82 2.59 -20.93
N LYS A 192 -13.49 1.67 -20.21
CA LYS A 192 -14.83 1.90 -19.63
C LYS A 192 -14.84 3.01 -18.58
N ILE A 193 -13.83 3.10 -17.73
CA ILE A 193 -13.68 4.17 -16.74
C ILE A 193 -13.48 5.51 -17.44
N ASN A 194 -12.59 5.59 -18.43
CA ASN A 194 -12.33 6.80 -19.20
C ASN A 194 -13.55 7.25 -20.02
N GLU A 195 -14.37 6.32 -20.52
CA GLU A 195 -15.63 6.63 -21.22
C GLU A 195 -16.71 7.12 -20.25
N GLN A 196 -16.79 6.56 -19.04
CA GLN A 196 -17.71 7.03 -18.02
C GLN A 196 -17.34 8.42 -17.51
N GLU A 197 -16.07 8.70 -17.33
CA GLU A 197 -15.59 10.03 -16.97
C GLU A 197 -15.90 11.06 -18.06
N LYS A 198 -15.67 10.73 -19.34
CA LYS A 198 -16.06 11.59 -20.47
C LYS A 198 -17.56 11.85 -20.54
N LYS A 199 -18.40 10.85 -20.28
CA LYS A 199 -19.88 11.00 -20.24
C LYS A 199 -20.36 11.83 -19.05
N ASN A 200 -19.66 11.78 -17.91
CA ASN A 200 -19.98 12.60 -16.73
C ASN A 200 -19.58 14.07 -16.92
N ILE A 201 -18.50 14.33 -17.66
CA ILE A 201 -18.04 15.69 -18.00
C ILE A 201 -18.95 16.33 -19.07
N SER A 202 -19.56 15.52 -19.94
CA SER A 202 -20.42 15.99 -21.03
C SER A 202 -21.90 16.20 -20.68
N LYS A 203 -22.33 15.93 -19.44
CA LYS A 203 -23.70 16.23 -18.99
C LYS A 203 -23.79 17.71 -18.60
N PRO A 204 -24.49 18.57 -19.38
CA PRO A 204 -24.74 19.95 -18.98
C PRO A 204 -25.61 19.96 -17.72
N LEU A 205 -25.27 20.82 -16.78
CA LEU A 205 -26.08 21.15 -15.62
C LEU A 205 -27.45 21.64 -16.11
N SER A 206 -28.45 20.76 -16.15
CA SER A 206 -29.84 21.15 -16.43
C SER A 206 -30.34 21.97 -15.27
N SER A 207 -30.53 23.25 -15.55
CA SER A 207 -31.14 24.25 -14.71
C SER A 207 -32.42 23.73 -14.02
N SER A 208 -32.41 23.78 -12.69
CA SER A 208 -33.60 23.64 -11.86
C SER A 208 -34.56 24.80 -12.17
N LYS A 209 -35.57 24.57 -13.01
CA LYS A 209 -36.66 25.49 -13.13
C LYS A 209 -37.55 25.45 -11.89
N ASN A 210 -37.55 26.56 -11.18
CA ASN A 210 -38.55 26.93 -10.19
C ASN A 210 -39.97 26.64 -10.71
N ASN A 211 -40.74 25.87 -9.98
CA ASN A 211 -42.20 25.89 -10.11
C ASN A 211 -42.80 26.41 -8.79
N LYS A 212 -42.98 27.75 -8.78
CA LYS A 212 -44.00 28.40 -7.95
C LYS A 212 -45.33 28.02 -8.51
N ASN A 213 -46.14 27.34 -7.82
CA ASN A 213 -47.59 27.37 -8.02
C ASN A 213 -48.30 27.52 -6.68
N THR A 214 -48.59 28.76 -6.38
CA THR A 214 -49.71 29.23 -5.61
C THR A 214 -51.02 28.63 -6.11
N LYS A 215 -51.82 28.00 -5.29
CA LYS A 215 -53.30 28.12 -5.38
C LYS A 215 -53.93 27.94 -4.00
N ARG A 216 -54.67 28.99 -3.70
CA ARG A 216 -55.67 29.16 -2.65
C ARG A 216 -56.74 28.04 -2.73
N ARG A 217 -57.13 27.51 -1.64
CA ARG A 217 -58.49 27.55 -1.05
C ARG A 217 -58.47 26.85 0.28
#